data_54ce3b47ab9e4b6d947690243b2c1074
#
_entry.id   54ce3b47ab9e4b6d947690243b2c1074
#
_cell.length_a   1.000
_cell.length_b   1.000
_cell.length_c   1.000
_cell.angle_alpha   90.00
_cell.angle_beta   90.00
_cell.angle_gamma   90.00
#
_symmetry.space_group_name_H-M   'P 1'
#
loop_
_entity.id
_entity.type
_entity.pdbx_description
1 polymer ?
#
loop_
_entity_poly.entity_id
_entity_poly.type
_entity_poly.pdbx_seq_one_letter_code
_entity_poly.pdbx_strand_id
1 'polypeptide(L)'
;MNAASAYGGDRSGPFGGGPIAQAQPEAFDAWAVAPARSAFSFLSATGQFLLAQGTPATVVQVTGGSSRRAASGRGLWAAGAFSVRAITQAAALELRENGIHVALLIVDAGIQPLVGGQPGQAVDALADPHELAAAVLFLAEQGARAATHELQVTPLAERWVP
;
A
#
# COMPACT_ATOMS: atom_id res chain seq x y z
N MET A 1 -11.24 3.21 -4.98
CA MET A 1 -9.88 2.62 -4.98
C MET A 1 -8.87 3.75 -4.78
N ASN A 2 -8.08 3.73 -3.71
CA ASN A 2 -6.95 4.64 -3.58
C ASN A 2 -5.68 3.88 -3.96
N ALA A 3 -5.14 4.14 -5.14
CA ALA A 3 -3.84 3.64 -5.58
C ALA A 3 -2.71 4.64 -5.28
N ALA A 4 -2.99 5.69 -4.53
CA ALA A 4 -2.03 6.74 -4.30
C ALA A 4 -1.11 6.41 -3.14
N SER A 5 0.00 5.79 -3.43
CA SER A 5 1.21 6.12 -2.70
C SER A 5 1.68 7.50 -3.19
N ALA A 6 0.97 8.54 -2.77
CA ALA A 6 1.40 9.90 -3.02
C ALA A 6 2.59 10.19 -2.11
N TYR A 7 3.78 9.86 -2.57
CA TYR A 7 4.99 10.35 -1.96
C TYR A 7 5.11 11.84 -2.31
N GLY A 8 4.75 12.70 -1.40
CA GLY A 8 4.98 14.15 -1.51
C GLY A 8 6.40 14.47 -1.03
N GLY A 9 7.01 15.49 -1.62
CA GLY A 9 8.31 16.01 -1.19
C GLY A 9 9.41 15.87 -2.25
N ASP A 10 10.55 16.46 -1.96
CA ASP A 10 11.73 16.39 -2.80
C ASP A 10 12.31 14.96 -2.81
N ARG A 11 12.38 14.36 -4.00
CA ARG A 11 12.95 13.04 -4.25
C ARG A 11 14.33 13.12 -4.91
N SER A 12 15.02 14.25 -4.80
CA SER A 12 16.33 14.46 -5.40
C SER A 12 17.43 13.55 -4.82
N GLY A 13 17.17 12.92 -3.69
CA GLY A 13 18.09 12.00 -3.01
C GLY A 13 17.90 10.53 -3.40
N PRO A 14 18.62 9.62 -2.70
CA PRO A 14 18.50 8.17 -2.91
C PRO A 14 17.09 7.67 -2.64
N PHE A 15 16.63 6.67 -3.41
CA PHE A 15 15.35 6.04 -3.21
C PHE A 15 15.20 5.51 -1.77
N GLY A 16 14.09 5.87 -1.13
CA GLY A 16 13.81 5.45 0.25
C GLY A 16 14.62 6.17 1.32
N GLY A 17 15.25 7.29 0.98
CA GLY A 17 16.05 8.13 1.89
C GLY A 17 17.51 7.71 2.02
N GLY A 18 17.90 6.55 1.47
CA GLY A 18 19.27 6.05 1.59
C GLY A 18 19.59 5.42 2.95
N PRO A 19 20.88 5.13 3.23
CA PRO A 19 21.34 4.62 4.52
C PRO A 19 20.99 5.57 5.66
N ILE A 20 20.48 5.05 6.79
CA ILE A 20 19.98 5.85 7.91
C ILE A 20 21.03 6.87 8.44
N ALA A 21 22.28 6.46 8.51
CA ALA A 21 23.36 7.34 9.00
C ALA A 21 23.71 8.48 8.00
N GLN A 22 23.20 8.45 6.78
CA GLN A 22 23.48 9.42 5.73
C GLN A 22 22.20 10.14 5.25
N ALA A 23 21.03 9.67 5.68
CA ALA A 23 19.76 10.25 5.29
C ALA A 23 19.62 11.67 5.83
N GLN A 24 19.15 12.57 5.00
CA GLN A 24 18.86 13.95 5.40
C GLN A 24 17.50 14.02 6.11
N PRO A 25 17.33 14.88 7.12
CA PRO A 25 16.06 15.02 7.86
C PRO A 25 14.85 15.29 6.94
N GLU A 26 15.03 16.05 5.87
CA GLU A 26 13.98 16.39 4.89
C GLU A 26 13.47 15.15 4.14
N ALA A 27 14.32 14.14 3.95
CA ALA A 27 13.91 12.87 3.37
C ALA A 27 12.88 12.13 4.23
N PHE A 28 12.86 12.36 5.53
CA PHE A 28 11.89 11.74 6.42
C PHE A 28 10.46 12.17 6.09
N ASP A 29 10.23 13.45 5.83
CA ASP A 29 8.91 13.95 5.47
C ASP A 29 8.43 13.34 4.15
N ALA A 30 9.31 13.26 3.15
CA ALA A 30 8.97 12.72 1.83
C ALA A 30 8.69 11.21 1.85
N TRP A 31 9.49 10.44 2.58
CA TRP A 31 9.44 8.98 2.54
C TRP A 31 8.63 8.33 3.65
N ALA A 32 8.53 8.96 4.82
CA ALA A 32 7.81 8.42 5.98
C ALA A 32 6.49 9.15 6.26
N VAL A 33 6.52 10.49 6.36
CA VAL A 33 5.35 11.27 6.77
C VAL A 33 4.31 11.39 5.65
N ALA A 34 4.74 11.67 4.43
CA ALA A 34 3.80 11.90 3.31
C ALA A 34 2.93 10.67 3.00
N PRO A 35 3.45 9.42 2.93
CA PRO A 35 2.62 8.24 2.74
C PRO A 35 1.63 8.01 3.88
N ALA A 36 2.08 8.18 5.13
CA ALA A 36 1.23 8.05 6.31
C ALA A 36 0.08 9.06 6.30
N ARG A 37 0.37 10.32 6.00
CA ARG A 37 -0.62 11.40 5.90
C ARG A 37 -1.62 11.13 4.77
N SER A 38 -1.16 10.66 3.61
CA SER A 38 -2.01 10.33 2.47
C SER A 38 -2.99 9.21 2.81
N ALA A 39 -2.51 8.12 3.41
CA ALA A 39 -3.36 7.01 3.83
C ALA A 39 -4.38 7.45 4.88
N PHE A 40 -3.95 8.21 5.89
CA PHE A 40 -4.84 8.76 6.91
C PHE A 40 -5.93 9.64 6.29
N SER A 41 -5.57 10.60 5.45
CA SER A 41 -6.54 11.53 4.83
C SER A 41 -7.57 10.79 4.00
N PHE A 42 -7.13 9.79 3.22
CA PHE A 42 -8.03 8.97 2.42
C PHE A 42 -8.98 8.14 3.30
N LEU A 43 -8.43 7.38 4.25
CA LEU A 43 -9.24 6.48 5.09
C LEU A 43 -10.19 7.27 6.00
N SER A 44 -9.76 8.41 6.54
CA SER A 44 -10.59 9.30 7.33
C SER A 44 -11.77 9.85 6.51
N ALA A 45 -11.49 10.45 5.34
CA ALA A 45 -12.54 11.02 4.50
C ALA A 45 -13.51 9.95 3.97
N THR A 46 -12.97 8.80 3.51
CA THR A 46 -13.77 7.68 3.02
C THR A 46 -14.61 7.08 4.15
N GLY A 47 -14.02 6.87 5.33
CA GLY A 47 -14.73 6.36 6.50
C GLY A 47 -15.89 7.26 6.91
N GLN A 48 -15.68 8.58 7.02
CA GLN A 48 -16.73 9.55 7.32
C GLN A 48 -17.87 9.49 6.29
N PHE A 49 -17.51 9.45 5.00
CA PHE A 49 -18.49 9.36 3.93
C PHE A 49 -19.32 8.07 4.01
N LEU A 50 -18.68 6.92 4.17
CA LEU A 50 -19.37 5.63 4.22
C LEU A 50 -20.24 5.47 5.48
N LEU A 51 -19.78 5.96 6.62
CA LEU A 51 -20.59 5.99 7.86
C LEU A 51 -21.84 6.85 7.68
N ALA A 52 -21.74 7.98 7.00
CA ALA A 52 -22.89 8.84 6.70
C ALA A 52 -23.87 8.19 5.70
N GLN A 53 -23.39 7.34 4.78
CA GLN A 53 -24.25 6.58 3.85
C GLN A 53 -25.01 5.44 4.56
N GLY A 54 -24.47 4.85 5.62
CA GLY A 54 -25.09 3.77 6.37
C GLY A 54 -25.28 2.46 5.59
N THR A 55 -24.50 2.25 4.52
CA THR A 55 -24.58 1.05 3.67
C THR A 55 -23.27 0.26 3.73
N PRO A 56 -23.32 -1.09 3.71
CA PRO A 56 -22.12 -1.91 3.63
C PRO A 56 -21.25 -1.54 2.43
N ALA A 57 -19.93 -1.53 2.63
CA ALA A 57 -18.98 -1.17 1.59
C ALA A 57 -17.63 -1.87 1.78
N THR A 58 -16.81 -1.90 0.73
CA THR A 58 -15.42 -2.35 0.82
C THR A 58 -14.46 -1.24 0.42
N VAL A 59 -13.42 -1.07 1.21
CA VAL A 59 -12.29 -0.16 0.95
C VAL A 59 -11.02 -0.99 0.82
N VAL A 60 -10.30 -0.86 -0.28
CA VAL A 60 -9.01 -1.54 -0.48
C VAL A 60 -7.91 -0.49 -0.51
N GLN A 61 -7.06 -0.52 0.51
CA GLN A 61 -5.82 0.27 0.56
C GLN A 61 -4.68 -0.55 -0.04
N VAL A 62 -3.90 0.04 -0.94
CA VAL A 62 -2.74 -0.63 -1.55
C VAL A 62 -1.44 -0.11 -0.94
N THR A 63 -0.49 -1.01 -0.67
CA THR A 63 0.86 -0.69 -0.21
C THR A 63 1.88 -1.66 -0.81
N GLY A 64 3.18 -1.45 -0.55
CA GLY A 64 4.25 -2.33 -1.00
C GLY A 64 4.75 -3.30 0.06
N GLY A 65 5.59 -4.27 -0.32
CA GLY A 65 6.23 -5.25 0.57
C GLY A 65 7.02 -4.63 1.71
N SER A 66 7.47 -3.38 1.56
CA SER A 66 8.13 -2.63 2.63
C SER A 66 7.22 -2.34 3.84
N SER A 67 5.91 -2.59 3.77
CA SER A 67 5.01 -2.56 4.92
C SER A 67 5.17 -3.78 5.84
N ARG A 68 5.93 -4.79 5.42
CA ARG A 68 6.19 -6.02 6.18
C ARG A 68 7.65 -6.19 6.57
N ARG A 69 8.56 -5.63 5.79
CA ARG A 69 10.00 -5.71 6.04
C ARG A 69 10.71 -4.45 5.60
N ALA A 70 11.78 -4.09 6.31
CA ALA A 70 12.71 -3.07 5.88
C ALA A 70 13.89 -3.69 5.11
N ALA A 71 14.48 -2.91 4.22
CA ALA A 71 15.72 -3.25 3.54
C ALA A 71 16.79 -2.19 3.83
N SER A 72 18.06 -2.59 3.77
CA SER A 72 19.18 -1.67 3.91
C SER A 72 19.07 -0.53 2.89
N GLY A 73 19.28 0.70 3.32
CA GLY A 73 19.16 1.90 2.50
C GLY A 73 17.72 2.32 2.17
N ARG A 74 16.70 1.65 2.74
CA ARG A 74 15.27 1.94 2.48
C ARG A 74 14.46 2.08 3.77
N GLY A 75 15.12 2.48 4.87
CA GLY A 75 14.46 2.55 6.18
C GLY A 75 13.31 3.54 6.23
N LEU A 76 13.45 4.71 5.61
CA LEU A 76 12.39 5.73 5.60
C LEU A 76 11.21 5.31 4.71
N TRP A 77 11.47 4.66 3.57
CA TRP A 77 10.42 4.03 2.77
C TRP A 77 9.62 3.00 3.58
N ALA A 78 10.31 2.13 4.31
CA ALA A 78 9.65 1.15 5.16
C ALA A 78 8.84 1.82 6.26
N ALA A 79 9.36 2.85 6.91
CA ALA A 79 8.62 3.60 7.95
C ALA A 79 7.29 4.14 7.43
N GLY A 80 7.27 4.72 6.23
CA GLY A 80 6.04 5.16 5.57
C GLY A 80 5.09 4.01 5.28
N ALA A 81 5.58 2.91 4.71
CA ALA A 81 4.76 1.75 4.37
C ALA A 81 4.20 1.04 5.61
N PHE A 82 4.96 0.89 6.70
CA PHE A 82 4.47 0.38 7.99
C PHE A 82 3.39 1.29 8.58
N SER A 83 3.53 2.61 8.45
CA SER A 83 2.51 3.56 8.89
C SER A 83 1.20 3.39 8.12
N VAL A 84 1.27 3.23 6.78
CA VAL A 84 0.09 2.92 5.94
C VAL A 84 -0.60 1.66 6.44
N ARG A 85 0.15 0.59 6.71
CA ARG A 85 -0.40 -0.67 7.22
C ARG A 85 -1.08 -0.48 8.58
N ALA A 86 -0.43 0.18 9.53
CA ALA A 86 -0.99 0.41 10.86
C ALA A 86 -2.29 1.23 10.83
N ILE A 87 -2.34 2.30 10.02
CA ILE A 87 -3.53 3.13 9.84
C ILE A 87 -4.67 2.32 9.21
N THR A 88 -4.36 1.47 8.22
CA THR A 88 -5.36 0.62 7.56
C THR A 88 -5.92 -0.43 8.53
N GLN A 89 -5.07 -1.04 9.37
CA GLN A 89 -5.51 -2.00 10.39
C GLN A 89 -6.45 -1.33 11.42
N ALA A 90 -6.12 -0.12 11.88
CA ALA A 90 -6.99 0.63 12.79
C ALA A 90 -8.35 0.92 12.14
N ALA A 91 -8.36 1.44 10.92
CA ALA A 91 -9.59 1.70 10.17
C ALA A 91 -10.42 0.41 9.96
N ALA A 92 -9.78 -0.73 9.70
CA ALA A 92 -10.49 -2.01 9.57
C ALA A 92 -11.18 -2.43 10.86
N LEU A 93 -10.57 -2.21 12.03
CA LEU A 93 -11.15 -2.51 13.33
C LEU A 93 -12.31 -1.57 13.68
N GLU A 94 -12.16 -0.28 13.39
CA GLU A 94 -13.14 0.76 13.74
C GLU A 94 -14.40 0.72 12.87
N LEU A 95 -14.25 0.42 11.57
CA LEU A 95 -15.35 0.53 10.60
C LEU A 95 -16.15 -0.76 10.41
N ARG A 96 -15.63 -1.92 10.84
CA ARG A 96 -16.27 -3.23 10.61
C ARG A 96 -17.63 -3.37 11.29
N GLU A 97 -17.86 -2.74 12.44
CA GLU A 97 -19.14 -2.80 13.15
C GLU A 97 -20.27 -2.12 12.37
N ASN A 98 -19.90 -1.26 11.42
CA ASN A 98 -20.84 -0.60 10.51
C ASN A 98 -20.96 -1.32 9.15
N GLY A 99 -20.46 -2.56 9.05
CA GLY A 99 -20.50 -3.34 7.81
C GLY A 99 -19.51 -2.86 6.73
N ILE A 100 -18.52 -2.05 7.11
CA ILE A 100 -17.49 -1.56 6.17
C ILE A 100 -16.26 -2.46 6.29
N HIS A 101 -15.97 -3.18 5.19
CA HIS A 101 -14.78 -4.01 5.06
C HIS A 101 -13.61 -3.17 4.58
N VAL A 102 -12.56 -3.04 5.40
CA VAL A 102 -11.30 -2.38 5.01
C VAL A 102 -10.22 -3.45 4.88
N ALA A 103 -9.64 -3.57 3.68
CA ALA A 103 -8.60 -4.51 3.36
C ALA A 103 -7.31 -3.81 2.91
N LEU A 104 -6.16 -4.39 3.23
CA LEU A 104 -4.85 -3.98 2.75
C LEU A 104 -4.35 -4.97 1.69
N LEU A 105 -4.15 -4.49 0.47
CA LEU A 105 -3.46 -5.23 -0.58
C LEU A 105 -1.97 -4.85 -0.56
N ILE A 106 -1.11 -5.81 -0.28
CA ILE A 106 0.35 -5.63 -0.24
C ILE A 106 0.91 -6.18 -1.55
N VAL A 107 1.37 -5.29 -2.43
CA VAL A 107 2.02 -5.66 -3.69
C VAL A 107 3.53 -5.67 -3.48
N ASP A 108 4.10 -6.86 -3.32
CA ASP A 108 5.54 -7.01 -3.07
C ASP A 108 6.32 -7.21 -4.36
N ALA A 109 6.22 -6.24 -5.24
CA ALA A 109 6.90 -6.20 -6.53
C ALA A 109 6.86 -4.79 -7.15
N GLY A 110 7.68 -4.56 -8.17
CA GLY A 110 7.41 -3.51 -9.13
C GLY A 110 6.18 -3.86 -9.96
N ILE A 111 5.37 -2.89 -10.32
CA ILE A 111 4.18 -3.12 -11.16
C ILE A 111 4.56 -2.84 -12.62
N GLN A 112 4.17 -3.74 -13.52
CA GLN A 112 4.37 -3.55 -14.95
C GLN A 112 3.59 -2.32 -15.43
N PRO A 113 4.25 -1.34 -16.10
CA PRO A 113 3.53 -0.22 -16.69
C PRO A 113 2.58 -0.69 -17.80
N LEU A 114 1.37 -0.14 -17.85
CA LEU A 114 0.40 -0.43 -18.91
C LEU A 114 0.86 0.05 -20.30
N VAL A 115 1.68 1.11 -20.32
CA VAL A 115 2.24 1.70 -21.55
C VAL A 115 3.71 2.01 -21.31
N GLY A 116 4.58 1.52 -22.18
CA GLY A 116 6.02 1.78 -22.12
C GLY A 116 6.70 1.07 -20.96
N GLY A 117 7.45 0.00 -21.21
CA GLY A 117 8.32 -0.64 -20.21
C GLY A 117 9.76 -0.14 -20.35
N GLN A 118 10.58 -0.33 -19.32
CA GLN A 118 12.02 -0.09 -19.43
C GLN A 118 12.66 -1.23 -20.24
N PRO A 119 13.46 -0.92 -21.27
CA PRO A 119 14.18 -1.95 -22.03
C PRO A 119 15.06 -2.80 -21.10
N GLY A 120 14.94 -4.13 -21.20
CA GLY A 120 15.75 -5.08 -20.42
C GLY A 120 15.19 -5.43 -19.03
N GLN A 121 14.06 -4.91 -18.61
CA GLN A 121 13.40 -5.34 -17.38
C GLN A 121 12.71 -6.70 -17.61
N ALA A 122 13.05 -7.70 -16.79
CA ALA A 122 12.40 -9.01 -16.85
C ALA A 122 10.92 -8.86 -16.44
N VAL A 123 10.01 -9.10 -17.38
CA VAL A 123 8.55 -8.94 -17.17
C VAL A 123 8.07 -9.87 -16.06
N ASP A 124 8.61 -11.09 -15.98
CA ASP A 124 8.24 -12.10 -14.99
C ASP A 124 8.55 -11.68 -13.53
N ALA A 125 9.42 -10.68 -13.34
CA ALA A 125 9.73 -10.11 -12.02
C ALA A 125 8.82 -8.94 -11.63
N LEU A 126 7.88 -8.55 -12.51
CA LEU A 126 6.91 -7.49 -12.27
C LEU A 126 5.52 -8.07 -12.03
N ALA A 127 4.76 -7.44 -11.16
CA ALA A 127 3.35 -7.77 -10.99
C ALA A 127 2.53 -7.31 -12.20
N ASP A 128 1.69 -8.18 -12.73
CA ASP A 128 0.76 -7.86 -13.81
C ASP A 128 -0.41 -7.00 -13.26
N PRO A 129 -0.69 -5.82 -13.85
CA PRO A 129 -1.80 -4.98 -13.42
C PRO A 129 -3.17 -5.65 -13.48
N HIS A 130 -3.39 -6.57 -14.42
CA HIS A 130 -4.66 -7.31 -14.55
C HIS A 130 -4.81 -8.33 -13.42
N GLU A 131 -3.75 -9.03 -13.04
CA GLU A 131 -3.76 -9.93 -11.88
C GLU A 131 -3.95 -9.17 -10.57
N LEU A 132 -3.35 -7.97 -10.45
CA LEU A 132 -3.59 -7.09 -9.32
C LEU A 132 -5.05 -6.60 -9.25
N ALA A 133 -5.65 -6.28 -10.40
CA ALA A 133 -7.07 -5.91 -10.46
C ALA A 133 -7.96 -7.09 -10.03
N ALA A 134 -7.64 -8.32 -10.42
CA ALA A 134 -8.35 -9.51 -9.96
C ALA A 134 -8.24 -9.70 -8.44
N ALA A 135 -7.08 -9.43 -7.84
CA ALA A 135 -6.90 -9.45 -6.38
C ALA A 135 -7.76 -8.40 -5.67
N VAL A 136 -7.88 -7.20 -6.24
CA VAL A 136 -8.78 -6.15 -5.73
C VAL A 136 -10.24 -6.58 -5.80
N LEU A 137 -10.68 -7.15 -6.91
CA LEU A 137 -12.06 -7.66 -7.06
C LEU A 137 -12.33 -8.78 -6.06
N PHE A 138 -11.40 -9.72 -5.90
CA PHE A 138 -11.50 -10.77 -4.88
C PHE A 138 -11.75 -10.19 -3.48
N LEU A 139 -11.02 -9.14 -3.07
CA LEU A 139 -11.24 -8.48 -1.78
C LEU A 139 -12.58 -7.76 -1.70
N ALA A 140 -13.02 -7.15 -2.80
CA ALA A 140 -14.25 -6.37 -2.86
C ALA A 140 -15.53 -7.23 -2.83
N GLU A 141 -15.46 -8.47 -3.32
CA GLU A 141 -16.61 -9.37 -3.45
C GLU A 141 -16.78 -10.32 -2.26
N GLN A 142 -15.93 -10.22 -1.24
CA GLN A 142 -16.00 -11.09 -0.06
C GLN A 142 -17.22 -10.79 0.81
N GLY A 143 -17.80 -11.87 1.33
CA GLY A 143 -18.90 -11.76 2.30
C GLY A 143 -18.39 -11.46 3.71
N ALA A 144 -19.26 -10.87 4.53
CA ALA A 144 -18.94 -10.44 5.89
C ALA A 144 -18.46 -11.55 6.85
N ARG A 145 -18.70 -12.83 6.53
CA ARG A 145 -18.33 -13.97 7.40
C ARG A 145 -16.95 -14.56 7.11
N ALA A 146 -16.26 -14.09 6.04
CA ALA A 146 -14.94 -14.56 5.64
C ALA A 146 -14.17 -13.45 4.94
N ALA A 147 -13.99 -12.31 5.61
CA ALA A 147 -13.30 -11.14 5.06
C ALA A 147 -11.78 -11.24 5.27
N THR A 148 -11.02 -10.96 4.23
CA THR A 148 -9.56 -10.88 4.26
C THR A 148 -9.12 -9.46 4.62
N HIS A 149 -8.36 -9.29 5.70
CA HIS A 149 -7.88 -7.96 6.10
C HIS A 149 -6.53 -7.59 5.48
N GLU A 150 -5.66 -8.56 5.22
CA GLU A 150 -4.39 -8.36 4.51
C GLU A 150 -4.21 -9.45 3.46
N LEU A 151 -3.95 -9.05 2.23
CA LEU A 151 -3.60 -9.92 1.13
C LEU A 151 -2.26 -9.46 0.55
N GLN A 152 -1.27 -10.36 0.55
CA GLN A 152 0.00 -10.10 -0.11
C GLN A 152 0.05 -10.85 -1.43
N VAL A 153 0.47 -10.15 -2.49
CA VAL A 153 0.72 -10.71 -3.82
C VAL A 153 2.16 -10.43 -4.23
N THR A 154 2.79 -11.44 -4.82
CA THR A 154 4.20 -11.43 -5.18
C THR A 154 4.37 -12.26 -6.46
N PRO A 155 5.14 -11.80 -7.47
CA PRO A 155 5.47 -12.64 -8.62
C PRO A 155 6.20 -13.92 -8.20
N LEU A 156 5.97 -15.02 -8.91
CA LEU A 156 6.64 -16.29 -8.63
C LEU A 156 8.18 -16.21 -8.78
N ALA A 157 8.68 -15.25 -9.56
CA ALA A 157 10.11 -15.00 -9.74
C ALA A 157 10.75 -14.22 -8.57
N GLU A 158 9.96 -13.70 -7.61
CA GLU A 158 10.49 -13.03 -6.42
C GLU A 158 11.19 -14.05 -5.52
N ARG A 159 12.36 -13.65 -5.00
CA ARG A 159 13.19 -14.55 -4.18
C ARG A 159 12.75 -14.62 -2.72
N TRP A 160 11.92 -13.68 -2.31
CA TRP A 160 11.44 -13.60 -0.94
C TRP A 160 9.92 -13.79 -0.88
N VAL A 161 9.51 -14.71 -0.01
CA VAL A 161 8.09 -14.96 0.33
C VAL A 161 7.93 -14.74 1.83
N PRO A 162 6.90 -14.05 2.30
CA PRO A 162 6.66 -13.81 3.73
C PRO A 162 6.36 -15.09 4.52
#